data_7fd8b19d6785dd9d158282f062419eae
#
_entry.id   7fd8b19d6785dd9d158282f062419eae
#
_cell.length_a   1.000
_cell.length_b   1.000
_cell.length_c   1.000
_cell.angle_alpha   90.00
_cell.angle_beta   90.00
_cell.angle_gamma   90.00
#
_symmetry.space_group_name_H-M   'P 1'
#
loop_
_entity.id
_entity.type
_entity.pdbx_description
1 polymer ?
#
loop_
_entity_poly.entity_id
_entity_poly.type
_entity_poly.pdbx_seq_one_letter_code
_entity_poly.pdbx_strand_id
1 'polypeptide(L)'
;GRVGLLDQGIFPAGPMDDLAFRMANLLVGNDPGAAGLEVTAGGAEFAFTDNRVVAVCGADMQPRINGEPIELWRSYEVKAGDTLTLGWLNGPGFRSYVAVSGGIDVPVVLGSRATYAPGEIGGYEGRALKEGDQLPLGNTGNATPGRRVKPSLVPAYTSEWVVEAVRGPQADPDYFTTEDME
;
A
#
# COMPACT_ATOMS: atom_id res chain seq x y z
N GLY A 1 0.44 -10.46 3.94
CA GLY A 1 1.38 -10.59 5.04
C GLY A 1 1.71 -12.04 5.39
N ARG A 2 2.53 -12.25 6.41
CA ARG A 2 2.92 -13.56 6.95
C ARG A 2 1.85 -14.04 7.92
N VAL A 3 1.24 -15.18 7.68
CA VAL A 3 0.18 -15.72 8.54
C VAL A 3 0.72 -16.91 9.33
N GLY A 4 0.28 -17.06 10.60
CA GLY A 4 0.60 -18.24 11.42
C GLY A 4 1.95 -18.20 12.13
N LEU A 5 2.57 -17.03 12.31
CA LEU A 5 3.88 -16.87 12.97
C LEU A 5 3.85 -15.96 14.21
N LEU A 6 2.66 -15.61 14.70
CA LEU A 6 2.51 -14.74 15.87
C LEU A 6 3.07 -15.36 17.14
N ASP A 7 2.96 -16.68 17.32
CA ASP A 7 3.53 -17.46 18.42
C ASP A 7 5.07 -17.45 18.41
N GLN A 8 5.68 -17.10 17.27
CA GLN A 8 7.12 -16.95 17.11
C GLN A 8 7.55 -15.46 17.18
N GLY A 9 6.64 -14.56 17.52
CA GLY A 9 6.92 -13.12 17.61
C GLY A 9 7.01 -12.40 16.26
N ILE A 10 6.60 -13.05 15.16
CA ILE A 10 6.63 -12.45 13.82
C ILE A 10 5.21 -12.01 13.45
N PHE A 11 5.00 -10.70 13.38
CA PHE A 11 3.73 -10.12 12.99
C PHE A 11 3.51 -10.25 11.46
N PRO A 12 2.23 -10.31 11.01
CA PRO A 12 1.90 -10.52 9.60
C PRO A 12 2.53 -9.50 8.66
N ALA A 13 2.63 -8.22 9.05
CA ALA A 13 2.99 -7.11 8.17
C ALA A 13 2.06 -7.03 6.95
N GLY A 14 2.42 -6.25 5.93
CA GLY A 14 1.59 -6.04 4.75
C GLY A 14 0.83 -4.71 4.81
N PRO A 15 -0.10 -4.48 3.87
CA PRO A 15 -0.79 -3.20 3.76
C PRO A 15 -1.74 -2.98 4.95
N MET A 16 -1.84 -1.72 5.41
CA MET A 16 -2.82 -1.33 6.42
C MET A 16 -4.24 -1.29 5.83
N ASP A 17 -4.40 -0.76 4.62
CA ASP A 17 -5.65 -0.80 3.85
C ASP A 17 -5.53 -1.86 2.75
N ASP A 18 -5.93 -3.09 3.10
CA ASP A 18 -5.86 -4.25 2.20
C ASP A 18 -6.73 -4.05 0.95
N LEU A 19 -7.88 -3.36 1.06
CA LEU A 19 -8.77 -3.11 -0.07
C LEU A 19 -8.09 -2.19 -1.10
N ALA A 20 -7.58 -1.04 -0.67
CA ALA A 20 -6.91 -0.09 -1.54
C ALA A 20 -5.69 -0.73 -2.22
N PHE A 21 -4.89 -1.48 -1.47
CA PHE A 21 -3.73 -2.21 -1.99
C PHE A 21 -4.11 -3.23 -3.07
N ARG A 22 -5.11 -4.08 -2.81
CA ARG A 22 -5.57 -5.09 -3.78
C ARG A 22 -6.16 -4.46 -5.02
N MET A 23 -6.94 -3.38 -4.87
CA MET A 23 -7.52 -2.67 -6.01
C MET A 23 -6.45 -2.05 -6.89
N ALA A 24 -5.39 -1.46 -6.30
CA ALA A 24 -4.26 -0.94 -7.06
C ALA A 24 -3.61 -2.04 -7.92
N ASN A 25 -3.35 -3.21 -7.34
CA ASN A 25 -2.81 -4.36 -8.06
C ASN A 25 -3.72 -4.84 -9.19
N LEU A 26 -5.01 -4.99 -8.93
CA LEU A 26 -5.99 -5.39 -9.95
C LEU A 26 -6.07 -4.41 -11.11
N LEU A 27 -5.97 -3.11 -10.86
CA LEU A 27 -5.98 -2.07 -11.89
C LEU A 27 -4.83 -2.19 -12.88
N VAL A 28 -3.66 -2.62 -12.43
CA VAL A 28 -2.47 -2.80 -13.27
C VAL A 28 -2.33 -4.24 -13.80
N GLY A 29 -3.33 -5.10 -13.54
CA GLY A 29 -3.35 -6.47 -14.06
C GLY A 29 -2.50 -7.47 -13.26
N ASN A 30 -2.09 -7.11 -12.06
CA ASN A 30 -1.37 -7.98 -11.15
C ASN A 30 -2.31 -8.93 -10.39
N ASP A 31 -1.74 -10.00 -9.80
CA ASP A 31 -2.39 -10.72 -8.71
C ASP A 31 -2.69 -9.74 -7.56
N PRO A 32 -3.86 -9.81 -6.88
CA PRO A 32 -4.20 -8.92 -5.78
C PRO A 32 -3.18 -8.89 -4.64
N GLY A 33 -2.42 -9.96 -4.46
CA GLY A 33 -1.38 -10.09 -3.45
C GLY A 33 0.04 -9.77 -3.93
N ALA A 34 0.22 -9.31 -5.18
CA ALA A 34 1.54 -8.93 -5.69
C ALA A 34 2.14 -7.79 -4.86
N ALA A 35 3.47 -7.79 -4.73
CA ALA A 35 4.13 -6.74 -3.98
C ALA A 35 3.97 -5.37 -4.65
N GLY A 36 3.63 -4.37 -3.86
CA GLY A 36 3.47 -2.97 -4.23
C GLY A 36 4.05 -2.08 -3.14
N LEU A 37 3.83 -0.79 -3.26
CA LEU A 37 4.38 0.21 -2.34
C LEU A 37 3.27 0.83 -1.48
N GLU A 38 3.50 0.95 -0.20
CA GLU A 38 2.69 1.73 0.73
C GLU A 38 3.41 3.05 1.03
N VAL A 39 2.73 4.16 0.81
CA VAL A 39 3.23 5.50 1.11
C VAL A 39 2.42 6.06 2.28
N THR A 40 3.11 6.50 3.33
CA THR A 40 2.49 7.05 4.54
C THR A 40 2.66 8.56 4.58
N ALA A 41 1.56 9.29 4.71
CA ALA A 41 1.49 10.76 4.78
C ALA A 41 1.93 11.51 3.49
N GLY A 42 2.73 10.94 2.63
CA GLY A 42 3.13 11.52 1.36
C GLY A 42 4.64 11.74 1.18
N GLY A 43 4.99 12.52 0.15
CA GLY A 43 6.38 12.89 -0.14
C GLY A 43 7.18 11.79 -0.84
N ALA A 44 6.60 11.05 -1.78
CA ALA A 44 7.29 10.00 -2.53
C ALA A 44 7.42 10.35 -4.01
N GLU A 45 8.54 9.95 -4.61
CA GLU A 45 8.82 10.08 -6.04
C GLU A 45 9.41 8.79 -6.58
N PHE A 46 8.94 8.37 -7.76
CA PHE A 46 9.34 7.13 -8.44
C PHE A 46 9.65 7.41 -9.90
N ALA A 47 10.90 7.23 -10.31
CA ALA A 47 11.33 7.31 -11.70
C ALA A 47 11.28 5.92 -12.35
N PHE A 48 10.78 5.84 -13.58
CA PHE A 48 10.65 4.60 -14.34
C PHE A 48 11.76 4.47 -15.38
N THR A 49 12.37 3.30 -15.44
CA THR A 49 13.42 2.97 -16.42
C THR A 49 12.88 2.17 -17.61
N ASP A 50 11.63 1.72 -17.54
CA ASP A 50 10.95 0.98 -18.59
C ASP A 50 9.45 1.34 -18.64
N ASN A 51 8.76 0.84 -19.68
CA ASN A 51 7.32 1.11 -19.84
C ASN A 51 6.51 0.22 -18.91
N ARG A 52 5.62 0.81 -18.14
CA ARG A 52 4.75 0.13 -17.16
C ARG A 52 3.33 0.67 -17.17
N VAL A 53 2.44 -0.05 -16.51
CA VAL A 53 1.14 0.45 -16.07
C VAL A 53 1.20 0.66 -14.58
N VAL A 54 0.75 1.81 -14.10
CA VAL A 54 0.73 2.16 -12.68
C VAL A 54 -0.67 2.51 -12.23
N ALA A 55 -0.97 2.32 -10.97
CA ALA A 55 -2.19 2.79 -10.32
C ALA A 55 -1.90 3.25 -8.90
N VAL A 56 -2.61 4.29 -8.47
CA VAL A 56 -2.57 4.78 -7.08
C VAL A 56 -3.97 4.65 -6.49
N CYS A 57 -4.08 4.01 -5.32
CA CYS A 57 -5.31 3.88 -4.55
C CYS A 57 -5.06 4.26 -3.10
N GLY A 58 -6.12 4.56 -2.34
CA GLY A 58 -6.02 4.97 -0.95
C GLY A 58 -6.28 6.44 -0.74
N ALA A 59 -5.62 7.05 0.24
CA ALA A 59 -5.76 8.47 0.59
C ALA A 59 -5.24 9.38 -0.52
N ASP A 60 -5.80 10.59 -0.63
CA ASP A 60 -5.38 11.55 -1.66
C ASP A 60 -4.03 12.21 -1.27
N MET A 61 -2.99 11.82 -1.96
CA MET A 61 -1.66 12.43 -1.92
C MET A 61 -1.35 13.19 -3.21
N GLN A 62 -2.38 13.66 -3.91
CA GLN A 62 -2.26 14.50 -5.11
C GLN A 62 -1.29 13.90 -6.14
N PRO A 63 -1.48 12.63 -6.57
CA PRO A 63 -0.54 11.96 -7.45
C PRO A 63 -0.42 12.66 -8.81
N ARG A 64 0.79 12.70 -9.35
CA ARG A 64 1.13 13.30 -10.64
C ARG A 64 2.06 12.42 -11.45
N ILE A 65 1.88 12.40 -12.76
CA ILE A 65 2.85 11.83 -13.70
C ILE A 65 3.46 13.00 -14.49
N ASN A 66 4.78 13.16 -14.43
CA ASN A 66 5.52 14.26 -15.06
C ASN A 66 4.95 15.65 -14.71
N GLY A 67 4.49 15.83 -13.47
CA GLY A 67 3.87 17.07 -13.00
C GLY A 67 2.37 17.21 -13.30
N GLU A 68 1.80 16.40 -14.21
CA GLU A 68 0.37 16.42 -14.54
C GLU A 68 -0.44 15.60 -13.52
N PRO A 69 -1.52 16.16 -12.93
CA PRO A 69 -2.37 15.45 -11.98
C PRO A 69 -3.02 14.21 -12.60
N ILE A 70 -3.11 13.13 -11.82
CA ILE A 70 -3.82 11.91 -12.19
C ILE A 70 -4.92 11.57 -11.18
N GLU A 71 -5.94 10.85 -11.63
CA GLU A 71 -7.02 10.37 -10.76
C GLU A 71 -6.56 9.15 -9.96
N LEU A 72 -6.91 9.10 -8.68
CA LEU A 72 -6.84 7.88 -7.87
C LEU A 72 -7.80 6.81 -8.40
N TRP A 73 -7.55 5.54 -8.08
CA TRP A 73 -8.40 4.40 -8.41
C TRP A 73 -8.54 4.15 -9.92
N ARG A 74 -7.51 4.60 -10.67
CA ARG A 74 -7.39 4.43 -12.11
C ARG A 74 -5.96 4.07 -12.49
N SER A 75 -5.79 3.28 -13.56
CA SER A 75 -4.47 2.93 -14.08
C SER A 75 -4.05 3.79 -15.26
N TYR A 76 -2.74 4.06 -15.33
CA TYR A 76 -2.10 4.91 -16.31
C TYR A 76 -0.87 4.21 -16.91
N GLU A 77 -0.58 4.50 -18.17
CA GLU A 77 0.71 4.14 -18.75
C GLU A 77 1.79 5.10 -18.28
N VAL A 78 2.96 4.57 -17.95
CA VAL A 78 4.21 5.32 -17.77
C VAL A 78 5.27 4.73 -18.66
N LYS A 79 6.17 5.59 -19.15
CA LYS A 79 7.26 5.22 -20.06
C LYS A 79 8.60 5.35 -19.34
N ALA A 80 9.63 4.77 -19.94
CA ALA A 80 11.00 5.01 -19.52
C ALA A 80 11.30 6.52 -19.51
N GLY A 81 11.77 7.04 -18.37
CA GLY A 81 12.02 8.45 -18.13
C GLY A 81 10.87 9.19 -17.43
N ASP A 82 9.68 8.62 -17.36
CA ASP A 82 8.57 9.24 -16.62
C ASP A 82 8.79 9.16 -15.12
N THR A 83 8.17 10.11 -14.39
CA THR A 83 8.19 10.20 -12.94
C THR A 83 6.77 10.24 -12.39
N LEU A 84 6.47 9.37 -11.44
CA LEU A 84 5.26 9.42 -10.61
C LEU A 84 5.62 10.07 -9.27
N THR A 85 4.95 11.18 -8.93
CA THR A 85 5.10 11.85 -7.63
C THR A 85 3.82 11.74 -6.82
N LEU A 86 3.96 11.51 -5.52
CA LEU A 86 2.91 11.66 -4.53
C LEU A 86 3.29 12.84 -3.64
N GLY A 87 2.46 13.87 -3.62
CA GLY A 87 2.61 15.01 -2.73
C GLY A 87 2.25 14.64 -1.29
N TRP A 88 2.01 15.64 -0.45
CA TRP A 88 1.55 15.41 0.91
C TRP A 88 0.05 15.13 0.94
N LEU A 89 -0.38 14.46 2.02
CA LEU A 89 -1.76 14.12 2.28
C LEU A 89 -2.68 15.35 2.15
N ASN A 90 -3.76 15.21 1.40
CA ASN A 90 -4.80 16.20 1.18
C ASN A 90 -6.15 15.63 1.61
N GLY A 91 -6.57 15.95 2.82
CA GLY A 91 -7.84 15.47 3.38
C GLY A 91 -7.73 14.18 4.19
N PRO A 92 -8.85 13.44 4.34
CA PRO A 92 -8.93 12.23 5.16
C PRO A 92 -8.14 11.06 4.60
N GLY A 93 -7.80 10.13 5.48
CA GLY A 93 -6.95 8.97 5.19
C GLY A 93 -5.52 9.19 5.65
N PHE A 94 -4.63 8.24 5.43
CA PHE A 94 -3.23 8.36 5.87
C PHE A 94 -2.24 7.61 4.98
N ARG A 95 -2.72 6.68 4.14
CA ARG A 95 -1.88 5.83 3.29
C ARG A 95 -2.39 5.77 1.88
N SER A 96 -1.45 5.78 0.94
CA SER A 96 -1.70 5.47 -0.47
C SER A 96 -0.87 4.27 -0.90
N TYR A 97 -1.35 3.57 -1.89
CA TYR A 97 -0.75 2.36 -2.43
C TYR A 97 -0.46 2.55 -3.89
N VAL A 98 0.81 2.33 -4.26
CA VAL A 98 1.26 2.35 -5.65
C VAL A 98 1.48 0.91 -6.10
N ALA A 99 0.74 0.50 -7.13
CA ALA A 99 0.98 -0.74 -7.85
C ALA A 99 1.60 -0.45 -9.21
N VAL A 100 2.56 -1.29 -9.59
CA VAL A 100 3.23 -1.25 -10.90
C VAL A 100 3.00 -2.61 -11.57
N SER A 101 2.71 -2.63 -12.86
CA SER A 101 2.51 -3.87 -13.61
C SER A 101 3.72 -4.79 -13.52
N GLY A 102 3.46 -6.06 -13.19
CA GLY A 102 4.49 -7.06 -12.86
C GLY A 102 4.81 -7.16 -11.37
N GLY A 103 4.40 -6.17 -10.56
CA GLY A 103 4.72 -6.11 -9.13
C GLY A 103 6.19 -5.82 -8.83
N ILE A 104 6.50 -5.60 -7.57
CA ILE A 104 7.88 -5.44 -7.11
C ILE A 104 8.48 -6.85 -6.92
N ASP A 105 9.56 -7.17 -7.63
CA ASP A 105 10.16 -8.50 -7.60
C ASP A 105 11.21 -8.62 -6.49
N VAL A 106 10.73 -8.65 -5.27
CA VAL A 106 11.54 -8.90 -4.07
C VAL A 106 11.34 -10.35 -3.59
N PRO A 107 12.30 -10.93 -2.85
CA PRO A 107 12.22 -12.31 -2.39
C PRO A 107 10.99 -12.59 -1.53
N VAL A 108 10.45 -13.81 -1.65
CA VAL A 108 9.45 -14.33 -0.71
C VAL A 108 10.18 -14.85 0.54
N VAL A 109 9.89 -14.24 1.69
CA VAL A 109 10.45 -14.61 2.97
C VAL A 109 9.33 -15.03 3.91
N LEU A 110 9.37 -16.26 4.41
CA LEU A 110 8.33 -16.83 5.26
C LEU A 110 6.93 -16.69 4.64
N GLY A 111 6.81 -16.98 3.35
CA GLY A 111 5.54 -16.96 2.61
C GLY A 111 5.03 -15.58 2.21
N SER A 112 5.80 -14.49 2.39
CA SER A 112 5.38 -13.13 2.06
C SER A 112 6.51 -12.28 1.47
N ARG A 113 6.14 -11.33 0.59
CA ARG A 113 7.04 -10.28 0.09
C ARG A 113 6.95 -8.98 0.92
N ALA A 114 6.08 -8.93 1.94
CA ALA A 114 5.91 -7.72 2.76
C ALA A 114 7.15 -7.46 3.63
N THR A 115 7.49 -6.19 3.83
CA THR A 115 8.55 -5.77 4.76
C THR A 115 8.06 -5.93 6.20
N TYR A 116 8.85 -6.58 7.05
CA TYR A 116 8.71 -6.59 8.49
C TYR A 116 9.95 -5.93 9.11
N ALA A 117 9.88 -4.63 9.25
CA ALA A 117 11.02 -3.81 9.66
C ALA A 117 11.63 -4.16 11.04
N PRO A 118 10.85 -4.52 12.08
CA PRO A 118 11.43 -4.92 13.36
C PRO A 118 12.34 -6.15 13.28
N GLY A 119 12.09 -7.04 12.32
CA GLY A 119 12.91 -8.22 12.09
C GLY A 119 13.87 -8.10 10.92
N GLU A 120 13.88 -6.95 10.24
CA GLU A 120 14.70 -6.69 9.04
C GLU A 120 14.53 -7.76 7.95
N ILE A 121 13.30 -8.27 7.74
CA ILE A 121 13.00 -9.33 6.77
C ILE A 121 11.94 -8.93 5.76
N GLY A 122 12.03 -9.55 4.58
CA GLY A 122 11.11 -9.36 3.46
C GLY A 122 11.23 -7.98 2.83
N GLY A 123 10.37 -7.70 1.84
CA GLY A 123 10.43 -6.47 1.08
C GLY A 123 11.79 -6.22 0.42
N TYR A 124 12.11 -4.95 0.26
CA TYR A 124 13.43 -4.53 -0.24
C TYR A 124 14.39 -4.38 0.95
N GLU A 125 15.33 -5.29 1.07
CA GLU A 125 16.37 -5.32 2.13
C GLU A 125 15.82 -5.28 3.58
N GLY A 126 14.58 -5.73 3.82
CA GLY A 126 13.98 -5.77 5.17
C GLY A 126 13.69 -4.42 5.81
N ARG A 127 13.75 -3.33 5.08
CA ARG A 127 13.66 -1.95 5.59
C ARG A 127 12.70 -1.07 4.79
N ALA A 128 12.40 0.09 5.31
CA ALA A 128 11.78 1.15 4.53
C ALA A 128 12.69 1.59 3.37
N LEU A 129 12.07 2.01 2.27
CA LEU A 129 12.79 2.53 1.11
C LEU A 129 13.48 3.85 1.44
N LYS A 130 14.56 4.12 0.74
CA LYS A 130 15.36 5.34 0.81
C LYS A 130 15.51 5.93 -0.58
N GLU A 131 15.84 7.20 -0.65
CA GLU A 131 16.24 7.85 -1.90
C GLU A 131 17.39 7.09 -2.56
N GLY A 132 17.27 6.87 -3.86
CA GLY A 132 18.24 6.14 -4.68
C GLY A 132 18.06 4.63 -4.71
N ASP A 133 17.12 4.04 -3.96
CA ASP A 133 16.81 2.60 -4.06
C ASP A 133 16.30 2.27 -5.47
N GLN A 134 16.79 1.15 -6.03
CA GLN A 134 16.37 0.64 -7.32
C GLN A 134 15.57 -0.64 -7.11
N LEU A 135 14.27 -0.58 -7.43
CA LEU A 135 13.35 -1.69 -7.20
C LEU A 135 13.26 -2.57 -8.46
N PRO A 136 13.58 -3.86 -8.35
CA PRO A 136 13.36 -4.78 -9.45
C PRO A 136 11.85 -4.97 -9.67
N LEU A 137 11.42 -4.99 -10.93
CA LEU A 137 10.04 -5.22 -11.31
C LEU A 137 9.89 -6.56 -12.02
N GLY A 138 8.79 -7.24 -11.75
CA GLY A 138 8.44 -8.46 -12.45
C GLY A 138 7.96 -8.23 -13.88
N ASN A 139 7.59 -9.29 -14.59
CA ASN A 139 7.09 -9.22 -15.96
C ASN A 139 5.72 -8.53 -16.00
N THR A 140 5.54 -7.59 -16.93
CA THR A 140 4.34 -6.78 -17.06
C THR A 140 3.07 -7.56 -17.42
N GLY A 141 3.21 -8.77 -17.96
CA GLY A 141 2.06 -9.55 -18.45
C GLY A 141 1.23 -8.77 -19.48
N ASN A 142 -0.09 -8.91 -19.40
CA ASN A 142 -1.07 -8.24 -20.27
C ASN A 142 -1.68 -7.00 -19.60
N ALA A 143 -0.86 -6.19 -18.93
CA ALA A 143 -1.32 -4.96 -18.29
C ALA A 143 -1.90 -3.97 -19.30
N THR A 144 -3.10 -3.46 -19.04
CA THR A 144 -3.79 -2.50 -19.89
C THR A 144 -4.07 -1.22 -19.11
N PRO A 145 -3.61 -0.04 -19.59
CA PRO A 145 -3.91 1.22 -18.93
C PRO A 145 -5.38 1.64 -19.11
N GLY A 146 -5.83 2.62 -18.35
CA GLY A 146 -7.19 3.18 -18.43
C GLY A 146 -8.27 2.43 -17.65
N ARG A 147 -7.94 1.32 -16.98
CA ARG A 147 -8.87 0.63 -16.06
C ARG A 147 -9.18 1.53 -14.88
N ARG A 148 -10.42 1.47 -14.38
CA ARG A 148 -10.86 2.25 -13.22
C ARG A 148 -11.75 1.43 -12.30
N VAL A 149 -11.71 1.72 -11.02
CA VAL A 149 -12.67 1.18 -10.05
C VAL A 149 -14.01 1.90 -10.25
N LYS A 150 -15.13 1.17 -10.16
CA LYS A 150 -16.46 1.79 -10.17
C LYS A 150 -16.58 2.75 -8.98
N PRO A 151 -17.08 3.98 -9.17
CA PRO A 151 -17.18 4.96 -8.08
C PRO A 151 -17.90 4.44 -6.82
N SER A 152 -18.91 3.59 -7.00
CA SER A 152 -19.66 2.97 -5.89
C SER A 152 -18.85 1.95 -5.06
N LEU A 153 -17.67 1.55 -5.52
CA LEU A 153 -16.76 0.62 -4.83
C LEU A 153 -15.53 1.34 -4.25
N VAL A 154 -15.38 2.63 -4.49
CA VAL A 154 -14.32 3.43 -3.90
C VAL A 154 -14.72 3.78 -2.46
N PRO A 155 -13.90 3.45 -1.44
CA PRO A 155 -14.20 3.80 -0.06
C PRO A 155 -14.28 5.31 0.14
N ALA A 156 -15.23 5.76 0.95
CA ALA A 156 -15.25 7.14 1.43
C ALA A 156 -14.34 7.23 2.66
N TYR A 157 -13.22 7.92 2.52
CA TYR A 157 -12.38 8.25 3.67
C TYR A 157 -12.99 9.45 4.41
N THR A 158 -13.11 9.38 5.73
CA THR A 158 -13.67 10.42 6.60
C THR A 158 -12.69 10.81 7.69
N SER A 159 -12.92 11.95 8.34
CA SER A 159 -12.15 12.40 9.50
C SER A 159 -12.78 12.00 10.83
N GLU A 160 -13.98 11.43 10.78
CA GLU A 160 -14.71 10.94 11.95
C GLU A 160 -14.91 9.43 11.81
N TRP A 161 -14.63 8.69 12.87
CA TRP A 161 -14.65 7.25 12.87
C TRP A 161 -15.51 6.72 14.02
N VAL A 162 -16.32 5.72 13.74
CA VAL A 162 -16.99 4.90 14.76
C VAL A 162 -16.25 3.58 14.82
N VAL A 163 -15.61 3.32 15.96
CA VAL A 163 -14.88 2.07 16.19
C VAL A 163 -15.68 1.24 17.15
N GLU A 164 -16.18 0.09 16.68
CA GLU A 164 -16.81 -0.89 17.54
C GLU A 164 -15.74 -1.69 18.29
N ALA A 165 -15.86 -1.80 19.59
CA ALA A 165 -14.93 -2.51 20.44
C ALA A 165 -15.64 -3.51 21.34
N VAL A 166 -14.96 -4.59 21.67
CA VAL A 166 -15.40 -5.58 22.67
C VAL A 166 -14.36 -5.61 23.80
N ARG A 167 -14.81 -5.92 25.02
CA ARG A 167 -13.90 -6.08 26.15
C ARG A 167 -12.93 -7.22 25.87
N GLY A 168 -11.65 -6.94 26.05
CA GLY A 168 -10.58 -7.94 25.97
C GLY A 168 -10.37 -8.69 27.28
N PRO A 169 -9.51 -9.71 27.29
CA PRO A 169 -9.21 -10.50 28.50
C PRO A 169 -8.44 -9.70 29.57
N GLN A 170 -7.83 -8.58 29.19
CA GLN A 170 -7.11 -7.68 30.11
C GLN A 170 -7.92 -6.41 30.40
N ALA A 171 -9.22 -6.58 30.66
CA ALA A 171 -10.12 -5.49 30.98
C ALA A 171 -10.30 -5.31 32.49
N ASP A 172 -11.39 -4.67 32.91
CA ASP A 172 -11.87 -4.52 34.26
C ASP A 172 -12.09 -5.91 34.96
N PRO A 173 -11.70 -6.08 36.27
CA PRO A 173 -11.10 -5.06 37.12
C PRO A 173 -9.56 -5.08 37.19
N ASP A 174 -8.90 -5.99 36.49
CA ASP A 174 -7.49 -6.32 36.79
C ASP A 174 -6.52 -5.24 36.25
N TYR A 175 -6.86 -4.59 35.11
CA TYR A 175 -5.99 -3.62 34.45
C TYR A 175 -6.65 -2.24 34.27
N PHE A 176 -7.97 -2.19 34.24
CA PHE A 176 -8.76 -0.97 34.08
C PHE A 176 -9.89 -0.92 35.08
N THR A 177 -10.26 0.26 35.52
CA THR A 177 -11.47 0.46 36.33
C THR A 177 -12.72 0.49 35.46
N THR A 178 -13.90 0.34 36.04
CA THR A 178 -15.17 0.50 35.33
C THR A 178 -15.26 1.89 34.68
N GLU A 179 -14.75 2.93 35.36
CA GLU A 179 -14.73 4.33 34.86
C GLU A 179 -13.81 4.51 33.68
N ASP A 180 -12.71 3.76 33.58
CA ASP A 180 -11.80 3.80 32.42
C ASP A 180 -12.41 3.17 31.16
N MET A 181 -13.48 2.40 31.33
CA MET A 181 -14.14 1.64 30.26
C MET A 181 -15.44 2.29 29.76
N GLU A 182 -15.89 3.39 30.37
CA GLU A 182 -17.04 4.22 29.98
C GLU A 182 -16.61 5.42 29.14
#